data_45153ed032ebaf5caf6efcd1f7c7dd49
#
_entry.id   45153ed032ebaf5caf6efcd1f7c7dd49
#
_cell.length_a   1.000
_cell.length_b   1.000
_cell.length_c   1.000
_cell.angle_alpha   90.00
_cell.angle_beta   90.00
_cell.angle_gamma   90.00
#
_symmetry.space_group_name_H-M   'P 1'
#
loop_
_entity.id
_entity.type
_entity.pdbx_description
1 polymer ?
#
loop_
_entity_poly.entity_id
_entity_poly.type
_entity_poly.pdbx_seq_one_letter_code
_entity_poly.pdbx_strand_id
1 'polypeptide(L)'
;RSSVDMAKIGRKLDEDDIRKGDLIFFKTNGRSVINHEGMVTEINDEEIKFIHSSTQKGVIISSTKEAYYGRTFTQANRILE
;
A
#
# COMPACT_ATOMS: atom_id res chain seq x y z
N ARG A 1 2.71 -15.69 2.23
CA ARG A 1 3.79 -14.77 1.85
C ARG A 1 3.80 -13.54 2.74
N SER A 2 4.96 -13.01 2.99
CA SER A 2 5.09 -11.78 3.75
C SER A 2 4.99 -10.57 2.82
N SER A 3 4.67 -9.41 3.40
CA SER A 3 4.64 -8.16 2.62
C SER A 3 6.02 -7.81 2.06
N VAL A 4 7.08 -8.16 2.78
CA VAL A 4 8.45 -7.95 2.30
C VAL A 4 8.69 -8.75 1.01
N ASP A 5 8.23 -10.00 0.97
CA ASP A 5 8.38 -10.83 -0.22
C ASP A 5 7.55 -10.30 -1.39
N MET A 6 6.32 -9.88 -1.11
CA MET A 6 5.44 -9.32 -2.15
C MET A 6 6.02 -8.04 -2.74
N ALA A 7 6.73 -7.25 -1.93
CA ALA A 7 7.34 -6.00 -2.38
C ALA A 7 8.51 -6.21 -3.35
N LYS A 8 8.97 -7.44 -3.52
CA LYS A 8 10.03 -7.79 -4.46
C LYS A 8 9.48 -8.31 -5.79
N ILE A 9 8.17 -8.48 -5.89
CA ILE A 9 7.53 -9.04 -7.07
C ILE A 9 6.98 -7.89 -7.92
N GLY A 10 7.08 -8.06 -9.24
CA GLY A 10 6.55 -7.07 -10.16
C GLY A 10 7.46 -5.87 -10.33
N ARG A 11 6.90 -4.80 -10.87
CA ARG A 11 7.65 -3.58 -11.19
C ARG A 11 7.38 -2.52 -10.13
N LYS A 12 8.46 -2.01 -9.52
CA LYS A 12 8.35 -0.92 -8.56
C LYS A 12 7.96 0.36 -9.31
N LEU A 13 7.00 1.09 -8.77
CA LEU A 13 6.42 2.27 -9.42
C LEU A 13 6.88 3.56 -8.75
N ASP A 14 6.97 4.62 -9.58
CA ASP A 14 7.01 5.98 -9.06
C ASP A 14 5.62 6.34 -8.57
N GLU A 15 5.55 7.25 -7.62
CA GLU A 15 4.27 7.62 -7.00
C GLU A 15 3.26 8.11 -8.03
N ASP A 16 3.70 8.85 -9.05
CA ASP A 16 2.82 9.38 -10.09
C ASP A 16 2.25 8.33 -11.03
N ASP A 17 2.81 7.12 -11.00
CA ASP A 17 2.40 6.04 -11.89
C ASP A 17 1.44 5.05 -11.23
N ILE A 18 1.11 5.25 -9.97
CA ILE A 18 0.24 4.34 -9.23
C ILE A 18 -1.18 4.39 -9.80
N ARG A 19 -1.78 3.21 -9.99
CA ARG A 19 -3.14 3.05 -10.52
C ARG A 19 -3.94 2.07 -9.68
N LYS A 20 -5.25 2.13 -9.87
CA LYS A 20 -6.16 1.14 -9.30
C LYS A 20 -5.66 -0.27 -9.64
N GLY A 21 -5.64 -1.15 -8.65
CA GLY A 21 -5.18 -2.53 -8.81
C GLY A 21 -3.72 -2.75 -8.46
N ASP A 22 -2.93 -1.68 -8.31
CA ASP A 22 -1.55 -1.82 -7.88
C ASP A 22 -1.47 -2.14 -6.40
N LEU A 23 -0.37 -2.76 -5.98
CA LEU A 23 -0.11 -3.02 -4.57
C LEU A 23 0.69 -1.86 -3.97
N ILE A 24 0.34 -1.49 -2.75
CA ILE A 24 1.12 -0.50 -2.00
C ILE A 24 1.56 -1.11 -0.68
N PHE A 25 2.71 -0.67 -0.21
CA PHE A 25 3.40 -1.28 0.92
C PHE A 25 3.75 -0.25 1.97
N PHE A 26 3.71 -0.69 3.22
CA PHE A 26 3.89 0.20 4.37
C PHE A 26 4.89 -0.39 5.37
N LYS A 27 5.57 0.50 6.08
CA LYS A 27 6.37 0.15 7.26
C LYS A 27 5.63 0.65 8.48
N THR A 28 4.86 -0.24 9.11
CA THR A 28 4.00 0.15 10.22
C THR A 28 4.62 -0.20 11.57
N ASN A 29 4.06 0.37 12.65
CA ASN A 29 4.45 0.09 14.03
C ASN A 29 5.92 0.41 14.31
N GLY A 30 6.46 1.46 13.68
CA GLY A 30 7.84 1.88 13.90
C GLY A 30 8.89 0.94 13.35
N ARG A 31 8.51 -0.01 12.52
CA ARG A 31 9.45 -0.98 11.95
C ARG A 31 10.21 -0.38 10.78
N SER A 32 11.41 -0.92 10.53
CA SER A 32 12.27 -0.46 9.46
C SER A 32 12.15 -1.29 8.19
N VAL A 33 11.29 -2.31 8.20
CA VAL A 33 11.04 -3.15 7.02
C VAL A 33 9.56 -3.12 6.67
N ILE A 34 9.25 -3.36 5.39
CA ILE A 34 7.87 -3.46 4.93
C ILE A 34 7.18 -4.61 5.66
N ASN A 35 6.04 -4.32 6.28
CA ASN A 35 5.29 -5.32 7.06
C ASN A 35 3.78 -5.25 6.83
N HIS A 36 3.32 -4.42 5.91
CA HIS A 36 1.89 -4.31 5.61
C HIS A 36 1.70 -3.95 4.16
N GLU A 37 0.58 -4.38 3.58
CA GLU A 37 0.29 -4.11 2.18
C GLU A 37 -1.21 -3.92 1.96
N GLY A 38 -1.56 -3.26 0.86
CA GLY A 38 -2.93 -3.10 0.41
C GLY A 38 -2.98 -3.02 -1.10
N MET A 39 -4.20 -3.09 -1.64
CA MET A 39 -4.42 -2.92 -3.07
C MET A 39 -5.18 -1.62 -3.31
N VAL A 40 -4.69 -0.83 -4.25
CA VAL A 40 -5.29 0.46 -4.60
C VAL A 40 -6.68 0.24 -5.19
N THR A 41 -7.69 0.86 -4.58
CA THR A 41 -9.06 0.82 -5.08
C THR A 41 -9.45 2.10 -5.79
N GLU A 42 -8.83 3.21 -5.43
CA GLU A 42 -9.13 4.51 -6.02
C GLU A 42 -7.94 5.43 -5.82
N ILE A 43 -7.67 6.30 -6.79
CA ILE A 43 -6.58 7.24 -6.70
C ILE A 43 -7.00 8.57 -7.33
N ASN A 44 -6.61 9.68 -6.69
CA ASN A 44 -6.78 11.02 -7.23
C ASN A 44 -5.58 11.86 -6.80
N ASP A 45 -5.62 13.17 -7.08
CA ASP A 45 -4.48 14.04 -6.82
C ASP A 45 -4.13 14.20 -5.34
N GLU A 46 -5.06 13.87 -4.44
CA GLU A 46 -4.89 14.12 -3.01
C GLU A 46 -4.67 12.86 -2.19
N GLU A 47 -5.11 11.70 -2.69
CA GLU A 47 -5.09 10.49 -1.86
C GLU A 47 -5.08 9.22 -2.69
N ILE A 48 -4.63 8.17 -2.03
CA ILE A 48 -4.74 6.80 -2.51
C ILE A 48 -5.65 6.07 -1.52
N LYS A 49 -6.75 5.49 -2.02
CA LYS A 49 -7.58 4.61 -1.21
C LYS A 49 -7.19 3.17 -1.52
N PHE A 50 -7.16 2.35 -0.49
CA PHE A 50 -6.70 0.97 -0.65
C PHE A 50 -7.45 0.03 0.27
N ILE A 51 -7.64 -1.19 -0.22
CA ILE A 51 -8.26 -2.26 0.57
C ILE A 51 -7.13 -3.10 1.20
N HIS A 52 -7.29 -3.43 2.46
CA HIS A 52 -6.28 -4.20 3.21
C HIS A 52 -6.91 -4.91 4.40
N SER A 53 -6.15 -5.81 5.01
CA SER A 53 -6.61 -6.54 6.19
C SER A 53 -6.16 -5.83 7.44
N SER A 54 -7.12 -5.57 8.34
CA SER A 54 -6.86 -4.99 9.64
C SER A 54 -7.06 -6.07 10.69
N THR A 55 -6.16 -6.14 11.68
CA THR A 55 -6.29 -7.12 12.75
C THR A 55 -7.51 -6.88 13.62
N GLN A 56 -7.97 -5.63 13.70
CA GLN A 56 -9.11 -5.25 14.55
C GLN A 56 -10.42 -5.19 13.79
N LYS A 57 -10.39 -4.84 12.51
CA LYS A 57 -11.62 -4.54 11.76
C LYS A 57 -11.86 -5.47 10.57
N GLY A 58 -10.95 -6.42 10.32
CA GLY A 58 -11.04 -7.28 9.15
C GLY A 58 -10.61 -6.55 7.89
N VAL A 59 -11.26 -6.86 6.77
CA VAL A 59 -10.94 -6.23 5.48
C VAL A 59 -11.64 -4.88 5.41
N ILE A 60 -10.86 -3.82 5.25
CA ILE A 60 -11.38 -2.45 5.21
C ILE A 60 -10.71 -1.64 4.11
N ILE A 61 -11.29 -0.49 3.78
CA ILE A 61 -10.70 0.49 2.88
C ILE A 61 -10.22 1.66 3.72
N SER A 62 -8.96 2.05 3.52
CA SER A 62 -8.34 3.18 4.20
C SER A 62 -7.75 4.14 3.17
N SER A 63 -7.20 5.24 3.63
CA SER A 63 -6.68 6.29 2.77
C SER A 63 -5.32 6.78 3.23
N THR A 64 -4.45 7.15 2.28
CA THR A 64 -3.17 7.81 2.60
C THR A 64 -3.37 9.20 3.18
N LYS A 65 -4.59 9.76 3.14
CA LYS A 65 -4.91 10.99 3.87
C LYS A 65 -4.92 10.79 5.37
N GLU A 66 -5.13 9.54 5.84
CA GLU A 66 -4.99 9.23 7.25
C GLU A 66 -3.51 9.35 7.60
N ALA A 67 -3.20 10.16 8.61
CA ALA A 67 -1.82 10.49 8.93
C ALA A 67 -0.92 9.26 9.09
N TYR A 68 -1.46 8.23 9.72
CA TYR A 68 -0.71 6.99 9.93
C TYR A 68 -0.26 6.35 8.61
N TYR A 69 -1.20 6.19 7.66
CA TYR A 69 -0.88 5.54 6.38
C TYR A 69 -0.08 6.43 5.46
N GLY A 70 -0.33 7.74 5.47
CA GLY A 70 0.48 8.67 4.68
C GLY A 70 1.94 8.66 5.13
N ARG A 71 2.16 8.57 6.44
CA ARG A 71 3.51 8.57 7.00
C ARG A 71 4.24 7.25 6.78
N THR A 72 3.52 6.13 6.79
CA THR A 72 4.13 4.80 6.71
C THR A 72 4.21 4.25 5.29
N PHE A 73 3.57 4.90 4.33
CA PHE A 73 3.62 4.50 2.92
C PHE A 73 5.07 4.49 2.43
N THR A 74 5.49 3.39 1.82
CA THR A 74 6.89 3.17 1.47
C THR A 74 7.12 2.95 -0.02
N GLN A 75 6.25 2.17 -0.67
CA GLN A 75 6.54 1.67 -2.01
C GLN A 75 5.26 1.16 -2.67
N ALA A 76 5.23 1.21 -4.00
CA ALA A 76 4.13 0.63 -4.78
C ALA A 76 4.70 -0.23 -5.91
N ASN A 77 4.02 -1.33 -6.20
CA ASN A 77 4.43 -2.25 -7.27
C ASN A 77 3.24 -2.59 -8.16
N ARG A 78 3.51 -2.82 -9.43
CA ARG A 78 2.52 -3.36 -10.37
C ARG A 78 2.87 -4.80 -10.66
N ILE A 79 1.95 -5.70 -10.35
CA ILE A 79 2.16 -7.14 -10.51
C ILE A 79 1.72 -7.59 -11.90
N LEU A 80 0.55 -7.13 -12.34
CA LEU A 80 -0.01 -7.46 -13.64
C LEU A 80 -0.09 -6.20 -14.50
N GLU A 81 0.44 -6.29 -15.71
CA GLU A 81 0.38 -5.16 -16.64
C GLU A 81 -0.43 -5.46 -17.89
#